data_9c349172f93b6ac4d5de514d6b9b3279
#
_entry.id   9c349172f93b6ac4d5de514d6b9b3279
#
_cell.length_a   1.000
_cell.length_b   1.000
_cell.length_c   1.000
_cell.angle_alpha   90.00
_cell.angle_beta   90.00
_cell.angle_gamma   90.00
#
_symmetry.space_group_name_H-M   'P 1'
#
loop_
_entity.id
_entity.type
_entity.pdbx_description
1 polymer ?
#
loop_
_entity_poly.entity_id
_entity_poly.type
_entity_poly.pdbx_seq_one_letter_code
_entity_poly.pdbx_strand_id
1 'polypeptide(L)'
;MMVLAAVVMMAVAAQAQKFAILSDIHVTPGNANEAQLRKAVAEINACDADVVLMTGDLTNEGSDEQLRNVKNILDGITKPLYVIPGNHENNWSQSACKTFVDLWGNDRFVFEVGRLVVVGMNCGPFMKMGDGHIKQEDLLWLDRTLKERVTPGKRVLSVNHYPILDDLDNYQDYVNILKKYPVVTHQCGHYHAWKQYETCGISGLMVRALDMGGGDYGYTMLDVDLDRNWIHVYNKTIGKEPELKYAYKINLDFDEFPATQFDNQVASNIVINKVYADNASIFTRLGVDEQCIYFGNSLGQAKALDKHNGQVKWQYKTDAMLFSRPAVDKRYVVLPTVDRRLVWLDKKSGRQVWQAEANGPYVADGVVADGILYQGGYKTFQAWDVKRHKLLWQYNDINNYCQAAPVVDGGDVIFGAWDTNLRALNKKDGTLRWQWNNGKSTNLYSPGNVVPVVTADKVVIVAPDRVTTALSRKDGKQIWREKNDNKVRESLGRSVDGRVAYAKTMDGELVAMATDGDQYQLLWKGDAGFGYEHAPCIILEHKGYIFMGSRRGMLAVFDARTHQRVVSYKMGSSEVNGFEVDPTTGDVYCSLIEGSIYQLRIKTQ
;
A
#
# COMPACT_ATOMS: atom_id res chain seq x y z
N MET A 1 -46.83 -56.57 25.85
CA MET A 1 -46.17 -55.47 26.53
C MET A 1 -45.24 -54.79 25.49
N MET A 2 -45.73 -53.73 24.88
CA MET A 2 -44.91 -52.87 23.98
C MET A 2 -44.31 -51.78 24.83
N VAL A 3 -42.96 -51.74 24.87
CA VAL A 3 -42.23 -50.65 25.53
C VAL A 3 -42.04 -49.54 24.49
N LEU A 4 -42.72 -48.42 24.69
CA LEU A 4 -42.54 -47.20 23.90
C LEU A 4 -41.25 -46.51 24.37
N ALA A 5 -40.18 -46.53 23.55
CA ALA A 5 -39.00 -45.72 23.80
C ALA A 5 -39.27 -44.28 23.34
N ALA A 6 -39.44 -43.37 24.28
CA ALA A 6 -39.53 -41.94 24.00
C ALA A 6 -38.10 -41.43 23.71
N VAL A 7 -37.82 -41.10 22.47
CA VAL A 7 -36.62 -40.35 22.10
C VAL A 7 -36.86 -38.89 22.49
N VAL A 8 -36.25 -38.45 23.59
CA VAL A 8 -36.17 -37.04 23.96
C VAL A 8 -35.13 -36.41 23.05
N MET A 9 -35.55 -35.76 21.97
CA MET A 9 -34.73 -34.80 21.25
C MET A 9 -34.54 -33.58 22.16
N MET A 10 -33.41 -33.51 22.84
CA MET A 10 -32.96 -32.23 23.41
C MET A 10 -32.70 -31.30 22.23
N ALA A 11 -33.61 -30.34 22.01
CA ALA A 11 -33.31 -29.18 21.18
C ALA A 11 -32.18 -28.40 21.87
N VAL A 12 -30.97 -28.56 21.40
CA VAL A 12 -29.90 -27.64 21.75
C VAL A 12 -30.37 -26.28 21.22
N ALA A 13 -30.77 -25.40 22.12
CA ALA A 13 -31.05 -24.01 21.74
C ALA A 13 -29.84 -23.48 21.01
N ALA A 14 -29.97 -23.16 19.74
CA ALA A 14 -28.90 -22.60 18.98
C ALA A 14 -28.57 -21.24 19.60
N GLN A 15 -27.39 -21.13 20.17
CA GLN A 15 -26.92 -19.94 20.85
C GLN A 15 -26.31 -18.99 19.82
N ALA A 16 -26.56 -17.67 19.95
CA ALA A 16 -25.89 -16.65 19.13
C ALA A 16 -24.37 -16.78 19.28
N GLN A 17 -23.64 -16.60 18.19
CA GLN A 17 -22.19 -16.54 18.22
C GLN A 17 -21.76 -15.14 18.70
N LYS A 18 -20.92 -15.09 19.73
CA LYS A 18 -20.56 -13.86 20.44
C LYS A 18 -19.10 -13.51 20.23
N PHE A 19 -18.85 -12.26 19.85
CA PHE A 19 -17.51 -11.74 19.59
C PHE A 19 -17.22 -10.55 20.50
N ALA A 20 -15.99 -10.48 21.01
CA ALA A 20 -15.39 -9.24 21.51
C ALA A 20 -14.47 -8.69 20.41
N ILE A 21 -14.65 -7.43 20.00
CA ILE A 21 -13.92 -6.84 18.90
C ILE A 21 -13.15 -5.62 19.40
N LEU A 22 -11.82 -5.71 19.34
CA LEU A 22 -10.89 -4.61 19.56
C LEU A 22 -10.50 -3.99 18.21
N SER A 23 -10.34 -2.68 18.15
CA SER A 23 -9.90 -1.93 16.98
C SER A 23 -9.15 -0.68 17.39
N ASP A 24 -8.24 -0.23 16.53
CA ASP A 24 -7.60 1.09 16.66
C ASP A 24 -7.11 1.33 18.11
N ILE A 25 -6.35 0.37 18.63
CA ILE A 25 -5.89 0.41 20.02
C ILE A 25 -4.69 1.34 20.22
N HIS A 26 -3.91 1.64 19.18
CA HIS A 26 -2.84 2.64 19.15
C HIS A 26 -1.95 2.65 20.38
N VAL A 27 -1.44 1.48 20.77
CA VAL A 27 -0.60 1.32 21.96
C VAL A 27 0.83 1.75 21.66
N THR A 28 1.33 2.66 22.50
CA THR A 28 2.75 2.94 22.64
C THR A 28 3.14 2.58 24.08
N PRO A 29 4.29 1.94 24.34
CA PRO A 29 4.71 1.59 25.69
C PRO A 29 4.61 2.77 26.66
N GLY A 30 3.84 2.59 27.74
CA GLY A 30 3.61 3.60 28.77
C GLY A 30 2.50 4.62 28.48
N ASN A 31 1.80 4.55 27.31
CA ASN A 31 0.67 5.45 27.06
C ASN A 31 -0.61 4.98 27.80
N ALA A 32 -1.64 5.84 27.81
CA ALA A 32 -2.90 5.52 28.47
C ALA A 32 -3.60 4.30 27.82
N ASN A 33 -3.48 4.13 26.51
CA ASN A 33 -4.08 3.02 25.77
C ASN A 33 -3.50 1.67 26.21
N GLU A 34 -2.21 1.59 26.55
CA GLU A 34 -1.62 0.36 27.07
C GLU A 34 -2.30 -0.06 28.39
N ALA A 35 -2.45 0.88 29.32
CA ALA A 35 -3.10 0.59 30.61
C ALA A 35 -4.55 0.18 30.45
N GLN A 36 -5.28 0.79 29.50
CA GLN A 36 -6.66 0.47 29.25
C GLN A 36 -6.81 -0.86 28.48
N LEU A 37 -5.89 -1.17 27.54
CA LEU A 37 -5.88 -2.47 26.87
C LEU A 37 -5.70 -3.62 27.88
N ARG A 38 -4.84 -3.47 28.88
CA ARG A 38 -4.68 -4.49 29.95
C ARG A 38 -5.98 -4.73 30.74
N LYS A 39 -6.75 -3.66 31.01
CA LYS A 39 -8.08 -3.79 31.63
C LYS A 39 -9.08 -4.46 30.69
N ALA A 40 -9.10 -4.07 29.41
CA ALA A 40 -9.96 -4.69 28.39
C ALA A 40 -9.68 -6.20 28.29
N VAL A 41 -8.41 -6.62 28.28
CA VAL A 41 -8.01 -8.05 28.28
C VAL A 41 -8.59 -8.79 29.47
N ALA A 42 -8.52 -8.22 30.68
CA ALA A 42 -9.09 -8.84 31.89
C ALA A 42 -10.62 -9.00 31.79
N GLU A 43 -11.34 -7.97 31.29
CA GLU A 43 -12.79 -8.02 31.12
C GLU A 43 -13.20 -8.98 29.98
N ILE A 44 -12.48 -9.02 28.87
CA ILE A 44 -12.71 -9.96 27.77
C ILE A 44 -12.56 -11.40 28.24
N ASN A 45 -11.57 -11.70 29.08
CA ASN A 45 -11.40 -13.04 29.65
C ASN A 45 -12.59 -13.45 30.54
N ALA A 46 -13.22 -12.48 31.23
CA ALA A 46 -14.36 -12.71 32.09
C ALA A 46 -15.73 -12.70 31.38
N CYS A 47 -15.83 -12.16 30.15
CA CYS A 47 -17.10 -12.07 29.43
C CYS A 47 -17.46 -13.40 28.76
N ASP A 48 -18.66 -13.46 28.17
CA ASP A 48 -19.21 -14.65 27.50
C ASP A 48 -18.94 -14.71 25.98
N ALA A 49 -18.01 -13.91 25.48
CA ALA A 49 -17.59 -13.97 24.07
C ALA A 49 -16.94 -15.32 23.76
N ASP A 50 -17.28 -15.88 22.59
CA ASP A 50 -16.70 -17.13 22.08
C ASP A 50 -15.31 -16.89 21.46
N VAL A 51 -15.14 -15.72 20.83
CA VAL A 51 -13.95 -15.37 20.01
C VAL A 51 -13.64 -13.89 20.18
N VAL A 52 -12.36 -13.55 20.10
CA VAL A 52 -11.85 -12.17 20.07
C VAL A 52 -11.32 -11.85 18.67
N LEU A 53 -11.74 -10.71 18.12
CA LEU A 53 -11.23 -10.17 16.87
C LEU A 53 -10.44 -8.88 17.15
N MET A 54 -9.32 -8.69 16.45
CA MET A 54 -8.59 -7.43 16.42
C MET A 54 -8.53 -6.93 14.97
N THR A 55 -9.15 -5.78 14.69
CA THR A 55 -9.38 -5.30 13.33
C THR A 55 -8.33 -4.29 12.84
N GLY A 56 -7.15 -4.25 13.45
CA GLY A 56 -6.03 -3.44 13.00
C GLY A 56 -5.74 -2.20 13.84
N ASP A 57 -4.69 -1.48 13.47
CA ASP A 57 -4.12 -0.33 14.17
C ASP A 57 -3.80 -0.63 15.64
N LEU A 58 -2.88 -1.60 15.80
CA LEU A 58 -2.46 -2.09 17.10
C LEU A 58 -1.56 -1.07 17.81
N THR A 59 -0.79 -0.33 17.02
CA THR A 59 0.28 0.55 17.49
C THR A 59 0.18 1.94 16.86
N ASN A 60 0.85 2.93 17.44
CA ASN A 60 0.90 4.27 16.84
C ASN A 60 1.88 4.39 15.67
N GLU A 61 2.99 3.64 15.71
CA GLU A 61 4.10 3.84 14.76
C GLU A 61 4.51 2.57 14.04
N GLY A 62 3.87 1.43 14.30
CA GLY A 62 4.23 0.15 13.72
C GLY A 62 5.68 -0.27 14.00
N SER A 63 6.31 0.24 15.07
CA SER A 63 7.67 -0.13 15.41
C SER A 63 7.75 -1.55 15.95
N ASP A 64 8.90 -2.19 15.76
CA ASP A 64 9.14 -3.55 16.25
C ASP A 64 8.94 -3.68 17.77
N GLU A 65 9.31 -2.64 18.52
CA GLU A 65 9.11 -2.58 19.97
C GLU A 65 7.64 -2.51 20.34
N GLN A 66 6.89 -1.60 19.71
CA GLN A 66 5.46 -1.43 19.97
C GLN A 66 4.69 -2.70 19.63
N LEU A 67 4.98 -3.34 18.50
CA LEU A 67 4.35 -4.60 18.09
C LEU A 67 4.61 -5.73 19.10
N ARG A 68 5.85 -5.90 19.58
CA ARG A 68 6.16 -6.91 20.60
C ARG A 68 5.47 -6.61 21.93
N ASN A 69 5.40 -5.33 22.34
CA ASN A 69 4.68 -4.94 23.54
C ASN A 69 3.19 -5.30 23.46
N VAL A 70 2.53 -4.93 22.36
CA VAL A 70 1.11 -5.27 22.13
C VAL A 70 0.90 -6.79 22.09
N LYS A 71 1.77 -7.53 21.41
CA LYS A 71 1.70 -9.00 21.36
C LYS A 71 1.73 -9.60 22.77
N ASN A 72 2.66 -9.14 23.64
CA ASN A 72 2.75 -9.62 25.02
C ASN A 72 1.48 -9.32 25.84
N ILE A 73 0.78 -8.22 25.57
CA ILE A 73 -0.47 -7.90 26.25
C ILE A 73 -1.61 -8.78 25.73
N LEU A 74 -1.73 -8.90 24.41
CA LEU A 74 -2.78 -9.70 23.75
C LEU A 74 -2.63 -11.19 24.03
N ASP A 75 -1.42 -11.70 24.25
CA ASP A 75 -1.17 -13.09 24.69
C ASP A 75 -1.78 -13.41 26.06
N GLY A 76 -2.19 -12.40 26.84
CA GLY A 76 -2.98 -12.55 28.05
C GLY A 76 -4.45 -12.89 27.81
N ILE A 77 -4.95 -12.83 26.55
CA ILE A 77 -6.31 -13.25 26.20
C ILE A 77 -6.37 -14.78 26.20
N THR A 78 -7.30 -15.34 26.98
CA THR A 78 -7.48 -16.80 27.14
C THR A 78 -8.45 -17.42 26.14
N LYS A 79 -9.15 -16.60 25.35
CA LYS A 79 -10.08 -17.00 24.30
C LYS A 79 -9.37 -17.07 22.94
N PRO A 80 -9.92 -17.79 21.95
CA PRO A 80 -9.41 -17.72 20.58
C PRO A 80 -9.33 -16.27 20.10
N LEU A 81 -8.13 -15.82 19.69
CA LEU A 81 -7.86 -14.46 19.23
C LEU A 81 -7.38 -14.49 17.77
N TYR A 82 -7.99 -13.67 16.93
CA TYR A 82 -7.62 -13.49 15.52
C TYR A 82 -7.33 -12.02 15.24
N VAL A 83 -6.19 -11.76 14.63
CA VAL A 83 -5.63 -10.41 14.47
C VAL A 83 -5.30 -10.15 13.01
N ILE A 84 -5.68 -8.98 12.50
CA ILE A 84 -5.19 -8.43 11.23
C ILE A 84 -4.47 -7.11 11.49
N PRO A 85 -3.52 -6.72 10.62
CA PRO A 85 -2.86 -5.43 10.74
C PRO A 85 -3.75 -4.29 10.20
N GLY A 86 -3.53 -3.08 10.71
CA GLY A 86 -4.05 -1.84 10.13
C GLY A 86 -3.00 -1.09 9.32
N ASN A 87 -3.28 0.17 8.98
CA ASN A 87 -2.33 0.99 8.21
C ASN A 87 -1.06 1.34 9.01
N HIS A 88 -1.14 1.41 10.32
CA HIS A 88 0.02 1.64 11.17
C HIS A 88 1.01 0.47 11.15
N GLU A 89 0.56 -0.76 11.02
CA GLU A 89 1.41 -1.94 10.89
C GLU A 89 1.93 -2.16 9.47
N ASN A 90 1.35 -1.50 8.47
CA ASN A 90 1.74 -1.60 7.06
C ASN A 90 2.60 -0.40 6.61
N ASN A 91 1.98 0.74 6.33
CA ASN A 91 2.63 1.90 5.70
C ASN A 91 3.51 2.70 6.68
N TRP A 92 3.11 2.78 7.95
CA TRP A 92 3.89 3.45 9.00
C TRP A 92 4.91 2.54 9.68
N SER A 93 4.88 1.25 9.37
CA SER A 93 5.66 0.21 10.01
C SER A 93 7.16 0.36 9.81
N GLN A 94 7.93 0.12 10.86
CA GLN A 94 9.39 0.01 10.79
C GLN A 94 9.86 -1.16 9.90
N SER A 95 9.05 -2.20 9.73
CA SER A 95 9.39 -3.46 9.05
C SER A 95 8.55 -3.76 7.81
N ALA A 96 7.74 -2.80 7.31
CA ALA A 96 6.80 -3.02 6.21
C ALA A 96 5.91 -4.27 6.45
N CYS A 97 5.29 -4.34 7.62
CA CYS A 97 4.43 -5.43 8.09
C CYS A 97 5.14 -6.77 8.40
N LYS A 98 6.45 -6.89 8.15
CA LYS A 98 7.14 -8.18 8.37
C LYS A 98 7.12 -8.61 9.84
N THR A 99 7.41 -7.71 10.78
CA THR A 99 7.39 -8.02 12.22
C THR A 99 5.99 -8.43 12.68
N PHE A 100 4.92 -7.84 12.12
CA PHE A 100 3.57 -8.30 12.37
C PHE A 100 3.39 -9.76 11.94
N VAL A 101 3.78 -10.10 10.71
CA VAL A 101 3.68 -11.47 10.21
C VAL A 101 4.53 -12.45 11.02
N ASP A 102 5.72 -12.05 11.46
CA ASP A 102 6.59 -12.88 12.31
C ASP A 102 5.96 -13.18 13.69
N LEU A 103 5.18 -12.22 14.25
CA LEU A 103 4.56 -12.35 15.57
C LEU A 103 3.22 -13.11 15.54
N TRP A 104 2.40 -12.94 14.50
CA TRP A 104 1.08 -13.56 14.39
C TRP A 104 1.00 -14.68 13.34
N GLY A 105 2.09 -14.95 12.61
CA GLY A 105 2.20 -16.03 11.64
C GLY A 105 1.60 -15.72 10.26
N ASN A 106 0.64 -14.82 10.16
CA ASN A 106 0.01 -14.41 8.90
C ASN A 106 -0.65 -13.04 9.06
N ASP A 107 -0.92 -12.36 7.95
CA ASP A 107 -1.68 -11.10 7.88
C ASP A 107 -3.14 -11.30 7.43
N ARG A 108 -3.60 -12.55 7.42
CA ARG A 108 -4.98 -12.98 7.14
C ARG A 108 -5.33 -14.23 7.94
N PHE A 109 -6.63 -14.47 8.12
CA PHE A 109 -7.13 -15.65 8.82
C PHE A 109 -8.44 -16.19 8.24
N VAL A 110 -8.74 -17.45 8.54
CA VAL A 110 -10.06 -18.07 8.40
C VAL A 110 -10.28 -19.04 9.55
N PHE A 111 -11.45 -18.99 10.14
CA PHE A 111 -11.89 -19.96 11.14
C PHE A 111 -13.41 -20.16 11.09
N GLU A 112 -13.89 -21.13 11.84
CA GLU A 112 -15.31 -21.40 11.97
C GLU A 112 -15.75 -21.34 13.43
N VAL A 113 -16.89 -20.71 13.67
CA VAL A 113 -17.56 -20.70 14.98
C VAL A 113 -19.06 -20.90 14.76
N GLY A 114 -19.61 -21.99 15.31
CA GLY A 114 -20.97 -22.39 14.99
C GLY A 114 -21.20 -22.56 13.48
N ARG A 115 -22.16 -21.81 12.95
CA ARG A 115 -22.44 -21.76 11.50
C ARG A 115 -21.76 -20.63 10.75
N LEU A 116 -20.91 -19.85 11.41
CA LEU A 116 -20.14 -18.78 10.77
C LEU A 116 -18.78 -19.26 10.26
N VAL A 117 -18.46 -18.90 9.02
CA VAL A 117 -17.12 -18.87 8.46
C VAL A 117 -16.64 -17.43 8.58
N VAL A 118 -15.62 -17.19 9.37
CA VAL A 118 -15.07 -15.85 9.59
C VAL A 118 -13.77 -15.73 8.82
N VAL A 119 -13.66 -14.69 7.96
CA VAL A 119 -12.48 -14.40 7.19
C VAL A 119 -11.97 -12.99 7.50
N GLY A 120 -10.67 -12.86 7.69
CA GLY A 120 -10.01 -11.57 7.90
C GLY A 120 -8.82 -11.40 6.97
N MET A 121 -8.60 -10.18 6.43
CA MET A 121 -7.51 -9.90 5.51
C MET A 121 -6.88 -8.55 5.77
N ASN A 122 -5.57 -8.50 5.52
CA ASN A 122 -4.82 -7.25 5.44
C ASN A 122 -5.27 -6.45 4.20
N CYS A 123 -5.59 -5.19 4.39
CA CYS A 123 -5.98 -4.28 3.33
C CYS A 123 -5.06 -3.06 3.19
N GLY A 124 -3.84 -3.13 3.68
CA GLY A 124 -2.86 -2.04 3.59
C GLY A 124 -3.32 -0.74 4.28
N PRO A 125 -3.02 0.45 3.72
CA PRO A 125 -2.16 0.66 2.54
C PRO A 125 -0.76 0.11 2.78
N PHE A 126 -0.20 -0.55 1.77
CA PHE A 126 1.16 -1.04 1.84
C PHE A 126 2.16 0.10 1.64
N MET A 127 3.46 -0.18 1.82
CA MET A 127 4.51 0.82 1.62
C MET A 127 4.38 1.53 0.26
N LYS A 128 4.54 2.85 0.26
CA LYS A 128 4.41 3.78 -0.88
C LYS A 128 2.97 4.05 -1.35
N MET A 129 1.97 3.32 -0.88
CA MET A 129 0.58 3.54 -1.26
C MET A 129 -0.07 4.66 -0.43
N GLY A 130 -1.06 5.33 -1.02
CA GLY A 130 -1.89 6.32 -0.33
C GLY A 130 -3.19 5.76 0.24
N ASP A 131 -3.78 4.79 -0.45
CA ASP A 131 -5.08 4.20 -0.15
C ASP A 131 -4.96 2.71 0.16
N GLY A 132 -5.98 2.12 0.79
CA GLY A 132 -6.04 0.69 1.10
C GLY A 132 -6.07 -0.18 -0.17
N HIS A 133 -5.59 -1.41 -0.06
CA HIS A 133 -5.56 -2.40 -1.14
C HIS A 133 -5.60 -3.82 -0.58
N ILE A 134 -6.40 -4.70 -1.15
CA ILE A 134 -6.35 -6.14 -0.87
C ILE A 134 -5.48 -6.81 -1.92
N LYS A 135 -4.44 -7.52 -1.47
CA LYS A 135 -3.48 -8.18 -2.36
C LYS A 135 -4.16 -9.18 -3.29
N GLN A 136 -3.65 -9.32 -4.51
CA GLN A 136 -4.19 -10.22 -5.53
C GLN A 136 -4.25 -11.67 -5.04
N GLU A 137 -3.20 -12.16 -4.38
CA GLU A 137 -3.17 -13.49 -3.80
C GLU A 137 -4.17 -13.69 -2.66
N ASP A 138 -4.56 -12.62 -1.96
CA ASP A 138 -5.56 -12.66 -0.91
C ASP A 138 -6.98 -12.72 -1.49
N LEU A 139 -7.25 -11.99 -2.58
CA LEU A 139 -8.51 -12.13 -3.32
C LEU A 139 -8.69 -13.54 -3.89
N LEU A 140 -7.64 -14.10 -4.50
CA LEU A 140 -7.65 -15.48 -5.01
C LEU A 140 -7.80 -16.51 -3.86
N TRP A 141 -7.16 -16.29 -2.74
CA TRP A 141 -7.30 -17.12 -1.54
C TRP A 141 -8.72 -17.04 -0.97
N LEU A 142 -9.30 -15.84 -0.88
CA LEU A 142 -10.65 -15.63 -0.38
C LEU A 142 -11.68 -16.41 -1.19
N ASP A 143 -11.68 -16.25 -2.53
CA ASP A 143 -12.64 -16.92 -3.42
C ASP A 143 -12.56 -18.45 -3.27
N ARG A 144 -11.32 -18.99 -3.26
CA ARG A 144 -11.11 -20.42 -3.03
C ARG A 144 -11.56 -20.87 -1.64
N THR A 145 -11.19 -20.14 -0.60
CA THR A 145 -11.49 -20.48 0.80
C THR A 145 -13.01 -20.48 1.06
N LEU A 146 -13.72 -19.47 0.59
CA LEU A 146 -15.16 -19.40 0.75
C LEU A 146 -15.87 -20.51 -0.04
N LYS A 147 -15.40 -20.81 -1.26
CA LYS A 147 -15.92 -21.92 -2.07
C LYS A 147 -15.78 -23.28 -1.36
N GLU A 148 -14.68 -23.49 -0.66
CA GLU A 148 -14.39 -24.75 0.04
C GLU A 148 -15.15 -24.86 1.38
N ARG A 149 -15.30 -23.75 2.13
CA ARG A 149 -15.79 -23.78 3.51
C ARG A 149 -17.26 -23.42 3.69
N VAL A 150 -17.83 -22.62 2.78
CA VAL A 150 -19.25 -22.21 2.89
C VAL A 150 -20.15 -23.28 2.32
N THR A 151 -20.48 -24.26 3.15
CA THR A 151 -21.43 -25.33 2.83
C THR A 151 -22.89 -24.88 3.14
N PRO A 152 -23.94 -25.60 2.65
CA PRO A 152 -25.34 -25.26 2.94
C PRO A 152 -25.60 -25.05 4.44
N GLY A 153 -26.25 -23.94 4.79
CA GLY A 153 -26.53 -23.55 6.17
C GLY A 153 -25.47 -22.70 6.86
N LYS A 154 -24.25 -22.60 6.31
CA LYS A 154 -23.22 -21.68 6.80
C LYS A 154 -23.41 -20.27 6.29
N ARG A 155 -22.86 -19.29 7.01
CA ARG A 155 -22.87 -17.85 6.72
C ARG A 155 -21.44 -17.30 6.82
N VAL A 156 -21.20 -16.13 6.24
CA VAL A 156 -19.88 -15.48 6.23
C VAL A 156 -19.92 -14.22 7.07
N LEU A 157 -18.90 -14.02 7.92
CA LEU A 157 -18.53 -12.74 8.53
C LEU A 157 -17.16 -12.34 7.99
N SER A 158 -17.04 -11.16 7.40
CA SER A 158 -15.76 -10.67 6.86
C SER A 158 -15.18 -9.55 7.71
N VAL A 159 -13.85 -9.47 7.75
CA VAL A 159 -13.09 -8.53 8.59
C VAL A 159 -11.91 -7.97 7.80
N ASN A 160 -11.76 -6.66 7.79
CA ASN A 160 -10.53 -5.99 7.41
C ASN A 160 -10.43 -4.64 8.14
N HIS A 161 -9.32 -3.93 8.02
CA HIS A 161 -9.16 -2.68 8.78
C HIS A 161 -9.91 -1.51 8.16
N TYR A 162 -9.82 -1.32 6.84
CA TYR A 162 -10.57 -0.29 6.11
C TYR A 162 -12.03 -0.69 5.88
N PRO A 163 -12.97 0.26 5.82
CA PRO A 163 -14.31 -0.05 5.31
C PRO A 163 -14.23 -0.45 3.83
N ILE A 164 -15.17 -1.29 3.39
CA ILE A 164 -15.29 -1.68 1.97
C ILE A 164 -15.93 -0.58 1.13
N LEU A 165 -15.28 0.58 1.13
CA LEU A 165 -15.65 1.83 0.47
C LEU A 165 -14.49 2.35 -0.39
N ASP A 166 -14.65 3.55 -0.89
CA ASP A 166 -13.76 4.19 -1.88
C ASP A 166 -12.28 4.32 -1.48
N ASP A 167 -11.98 4.34 -0.18
CA ASP A 167 -10.61 4.39 0.34
C ASP A 167 -9.85 3.05 0.25
N LEU A 168 -10.54 2.00 -0.17
CA LEU A 168 -9.97 0.71 -0.55
C LEU A 168 -10.02 0.61 -2.08
N ASP A 169 -8.89 0.77 -2.77
CA ASP A 169 -8.84 0.99 -4.23
C ASP A 169 -9.54 -0.11 -5.04
N ASN A 170 -9.39 -1.36 -4.63
CA ASN A 170 -9.99 -2.54 -5.26
C ASN A 170 -11.17 -3.15 -4.48
N TYR A 171 -11.89 -2.32 -3.67
CA TYR A 171 -13.02 -2.82 -2.86
C TYR A 171 -14.10 -3.52 -3.70
N GLN A 172 -14.29 -3.11 -4.96
CA GLN A 172 -15.28 -3.74 -5.84
C GLN A 172 -14.93 -5.19 -6.15
N ASP A 173 -13.65 -5.51 -6.35
CA ASP A 173 -13.20 -6.89 -6.57
C ASP A 173 -13.49 -7.76 -5.33
N TYR A 174 -13.21 -7.21 -4.15
CA TYR A 174 -13.48 -7.85 -2.88
C TYR A 174 -14.98 -8.10 -2.66
N VAL A 175 -15.80 -7.08 -2.81
CA VAL A 175 -17.27 -7.16 -2.66
C VAL A 175 -17.86 -8.14 -3.67
N ASN A 176 -17.38 -8.17 -4.93
CA ASN A 176 -17.84 -9.11 -5.94
C ASN A 176 -17.53 -10.58 -5.60
N ILE A 177 -16.48 -10.84 -4.82
CA ILE A 177 -16.23 -12.19 -4.28
C ILE A 177 -17.20 -12.47 -3.14
N LEU A 178 -17.35 -11.55 -2.18
CA LEU A 178 -18.21 -11.71 -1.01
C LEU A 178 -19.67 -11.95 -1.39
N LYS A 179 -20.22 -11.23 -2.36
CA LYS A 179 -21.61 -11.35 -2.83
C LYS A 179 -21.97 -12.74 -3.38
N LYS A 180 -21.00 -13.57 -3.72
CA LYS A 180 -21.26 -14.97 -4.14
C LYS A 180 -21.69 -15.86 -2.96
N TYR A 181 -21.57 -15.35 -1.71
CA TYR A 181 -21.78 -16.11 -0.48
C TYR A 181 -22.73 -15.36 0.48
N PRO A 182 -23.40 -16.06 1.39
CA PRO A 182 -24.33 -15.44 2.33
C PRO A 182 -23.59 -14.68 3.44
N VAL A 183 -23.09 -13.49 3.12
CA VAL A 183 -22.38 -12.61 4.05
C VAL A 183 -23.37 -11.92 4.97
N VAL A 184 -23.20 -12.09 6.27
CA VAL A 184 -24.13 -11.51 7.28
C VAL A 184 -23.73 -10.11 7.70
N THR A 185 -22.42 -9.82 7.73
CA THR A 185 -21.88 -8.50 8.07
C THR A 185 -20.39 -8.42 7.75
N HIS A 186 -19.91 -7.19 7.60
CA HIS A 186 -18.49 -6.84 7.49
C HIS A 186 -18.08 -5.98 8.69
N GLN A 187 -16.92 -6.27 9.31
CA GLN A 187 -16.40 -5.53 10.45
C GLN A 187 -15.11 -4.83 10.06
N CYS A 188 -14.95 -3.54 10.42
CA CYS A 188 -13.74 -2.76 10.17
C CYS A 188 -13.49 -1.72 11.27
N GLY A 189 -12.36 -1.03 11.23
CA GLY A 189 -11.98 0.08 12.10
C GLY A 189 -11.64 1.35 11.30
N HIS A 190 -10.43 1.87 11.49
CA HIS A 190 -9.74 2.91 10.74
C HIS A 190 -10.16 4.36 11.05
N TYR A 191 -11.43 4.71 10.90
CA TYR A 191 -11.86 6.10 11.05
C TYR A 191 -12.13 6.56 12.48
N HIS A 192 -12.00 5.67 13.48
CA HIS A 192 -12.41 5.93 14.86
C HIS A 192 -13.86 6.44 14.96
N ALA A 193 -14.66 6.08 13.95
CA ALA A 193 -16.05 6.52 13.80
C ALA A 193 -16.97 5.32 13.97
N TRP A 194 -17.58 5.18 15.11
CA TRP A 194 -18.45 4.06 15.39
C TRP A 194 -19.80 4.21 14.68
N LYS A 195 -19.94 3.61 13.49
CA LYS A 195 -21.15 3.72 12.65
C LYS A 195 -21.38 2.51 11.76
N GLN A 196 -22.64 2.31 11.42
CA GLN A 196 -23.05 1.39 10.35
C GLN A 196 -22.87 2.03 8.97
N TYR A 197 -22.60 1.20 7.98
CA TYR A 197 -22.62 1.55 6.55
C TYR A 197 -23.09 0.34 5.74
N GLU A 198 -23.30 0.53 4.45
CA GLU A 198 -23.69 -0.53 3.53
C GLU A 198 -22.94 -0.39 2.22
N THR A 199 -22.60 -1.52 1.61
CA THR A 199 -22.01 -1.57 0.29
C THR A 199 -22.64 -2.70 -0.52
N CYS A 200 -23.41 -2.35 -1.55
CA CYS A 200 -24.15 -3.30 -2.39
C CYS A 200 -24.96 -4.34 -1.58
N GLY A 201 -25.69 -3.88 -0.57
CA GLY A 201 -26.51 -4.74 0.31
C GLY A 201 -25.73 -5.45 1.42
N ILE A 202 -24.40 -5.43 1.42
CA ILE A 202 -23.58 -5.95 2.52
C ILE A 202 -23.59 -4.95 3.67
N SER A 203 -24.17 -5.34 4.81
CA SER A 203 -24.14 -4.52 6.03
C SER A 203 -22.74 -4.48 6.61
N GLY A 204 -22.18 -3.28 6.78
CA GLY A 204 -20.88 -3.01 7.37
C GLY A 204 -21.00 -2.28 8.71
N LEU A 205 -20.06 -2.56 9.61
CA LEU A 205 -19.92 -1.87 10.89
C LEU A 205 -18.47 -1.42 11.05
N MET A 206 -18.26 -0.11 11.15
CA MET A 206 -17.05 0.44 11.73
C MET A 206 -17.17 0.28 13.24
N VAL A 207 -16.37 -0.58 13.83
CA VAL A 207 -16.37 -0.81 15.27
C VAL A 207 -15.69 0.35 15.99
N ARG A 208 -16.01 0.53 17.27
CA ARG A 208 -15.39 1.59 18.06
C ARG A 208 -13.88 1.37 18.22
N ALA A 209 -13.11 2.44 18.21
CA ALA A 209 -11.71 2.43 18.67
C ALA A 209 -11.63 2.14 20.18
N LEU A 210 -10.48 1.68 20.66
CA LEU A 210 -10.23 1.54 22.09
C LEU A 210 -10.45 2.86 22.83
N ASP A 211 -9.94 3.96 22.29
CA ASP A 211 -10.13 5.33 22.80
C ASP A 211 -11.01 6.13 21.85
N MET A 212 -12.21 6.50 22.30
CA MET A 212 -13.14 7.39 21.58
C MET A 212 -12.98 8.87 21.99
N GLY A 213 -11.95 9.17 22.79
CA GLY A 213 -11.70 10.50 23.34
C GLY A 213 -12.42 10.77 24.65
N GLY A 214 -11.96 11.80 25.39
CA GLY A 214 -12.58 12.20 26.66
C GLY A 214 -12.56 11.18 27.79
N GLY A 215 -11.72 10.15 27.68
CA GLY A 215 -11.64 9.05 28.66
C GLY A 215 -12.65 7.92 28.40
N ASP A 216 -13.30 7.89 27.24
CA ASP A 216 -14.21 6.80 26.83
C ASP A 216 -13.43 5.64 26.20
N TYR A 217 -12.91 4.76 27.05
CA TYR A 217 -12.21 3.55 26.65
C TYR A 217 -13.12 2.33 26.63
N GLY A 218 -12.98 1.48 25.61
CA GLY A 218 -13.81 0.28 25.50
C GLY A 218 -13.58 -0.52 24.22
N TYR A 219 -14.48 -1.46 23.98
CA TYR A 219 -14.49 -2.33 22.80
C TYR A 219 -15.92 -2.64 22.37
N THR A 220 -16.08 -3.22 21.20
CA THR A 220 -17.38 -3.64 20.67
C THR A 220 -17.65 -5.08 21.07
N MET A 221 -18.88 -5.39 21.50
CA MET A 221 -19.38 -6.77 21.55
C MET A 221 -20.42 -6.97 20.45
N LEU A 222 -20.36 -8.13 19.79
CA LEU A 222 -21.19 -8.46 18.65
C LEU A 222 -21.84 -9.84 18.87
N ASP A 223 -23.18 -9.90 18.85
CA ASP A 223 -23.93 -11.14 18.87
C ASP A 223 -24.55 -11.39 17.49
N VAL A 224 -24.23 -12.53 16.88
CA VAL A 224 -24.79 -12.96 15.59
C VAL A 224 -25.77 -14.11 15.83
N ASP A 225 -27.06 -13.80 15.80
CA ASP A 225 -28.16 -14.78 15.97
C ASP A 225 -28.69 -15.19 14.59
N LEU A 226 -28.16 -16.27 14.06
CA LEU A 226 -28.54 -16.80 12.75
C LEU A 226 -29.93 -17.42 12.73
N ASP A 227 -30.48 -17.85 13.87
CA ASP A 227 -31.81 -18.46 13.94
C ASP A 227 -32.90 -17.40 13.92
N ARG A 228 -32.67 -16.30 14.61
CA ARG A 228 -33.58 -15.14 14.60
C ARG A 228 -33.29 -14.18 13.46
N ASN A 229 -32.18 -14.37 12.73
CA ASN A 229 -31.73 -13.52 11.64
C ASN A 229 -31.44 -12.08 12.10
N TRP A 230 -30.78 -11.91 13.26
CA TRP A 230 -30.45 -10.65 13.87
C TRP A 230 -28.98 -10.53 14.25
N ILE A 231 -28.48 -9.31 14.19
CA ILE A 231 -27.19 -8.90 14.75
C ILE A 231 -27.44 -7.83 15.81
N HIS A 232 -26.85 -8.03 17.00
CA HIS A 232 -26.86 -7.06 18.09
C HIS A 232 -25.44 -6.58 18.35
N VAL A 233 -25.27 -5.27 18.44
CA VAL A 233 -23.98 -4.61 18.65
C VAL A 233 -24.04 -3.83 19.95
N TYR A 234 -23.13 -4.12 20.87
CA TYR A 234 -23.09 -3.48 22.16
C TYR A 234 -21.83 -2.64 22.33
N ASN A 235 -21.99 -1.50 22.98
CA ASN A 235 -20.88 -0.72 23.53
C ASN A 235 -20.43 -1.34 24.85
N LYS A 236 -19.20 -1.77 24.93
CA LYS A 236 -18.58 -2.17 26.19
C LYS A 236 -17.55 -1.15 26.61
N THR A 237 -17.96 -0.13 27.36
CA THR A 237 -17.04 0.77 28.07
C THR A 237 -16.37 0.01 29.19
N ILE A 238 -15.04 0.16 29.35
CA ILE A 238 -14.28 -0.48 30.42
C ILE A 238 -14.85 -0.07 31.80
N GLY A 239 -15.10 -1.05 32.66
CA GLY A 239 -15.68 -0.86 33.99
C GLY A 239 -17.20 -0.68 34.02
N LYS A 240 -17.92 -0.80 32.88
CA LYS A 240 -19.38 -0.70 32.79
C LYS A 240 -20.01 -1.93 32.14
N GLU A 241 -21.30 -2.14 32.36
CA GLU A 241 -22.05 -3.18 31.64
C GLU A 241 -22.19 -2.85 30.16
N PRO A 242 -22.29 -3.86 29.29
CA PRO A 242 -22.53 -3.65 27.86
C PRO A 242 -23.87 -2.95 27.61
N GLU A 243 -23.86 -1.92 26.75
CA GLU A 243 -25.06 -1.22 26.31
C GLU A 243 -25.37 -1.53 24.84
N LEU A 244 -26.63 -1.91 24.54
CA LEU A 244 -27.08 -2.12 23.16
C LEU A 244 -26.97 -0.83 22.36
N LYS A 245 -26.15 -0.83 21.28
CA LYS A 245 -25.95 0.34 20.40
C LYS A 245 -26.74 0.21 19.11
N TYR A 246 -26.65 -0.97 18.46
CA TYR A 246 -27.36 -1.25 17.22
C TYR A 246 -28.00 -2.63 17.27
N ALA A 247 -29.16 -2.77 16.61
CA ALA A 247 -29.77 -4.05 16.31
C ALA A 247 -30.30 -4.00 14.87
N TYR A 248 -29.94 -4.95 14.04
CA TYR A 248 -30.38 -5.00 12.65
C TYR A 248 -30.58 -6.43 12.16
N LYS A 249 -31.47 -6.58 11.19
CA LYS A 249 -31.67 -7.86 10.50
C LYS A 249 -30.54 -8.15 9.55
N ILE A 250 -30.17 -9.42 9.47
CA ILE A 250 -29.23 -9.89 8.46
C ILE A 250 -29.91 -9.75 7.08
N ASN A 251 -29.26 -9.01 6.18
CA ASN A 251 -29.62 -8.92 4.79
C ASN A 251 -28.72 -9.88 3.97
N LEU A 252 -29.35 -10.64 3.06
CA LEU A 252 -28.64 -11.53 2.13
C LEU A 252 -29.00 -11.22 0.67
N ASP A 253 -29.74 -10.14 0.43
CA ASP A 253 -30.03 -9.62 -0.89
C ASP A 253 -28.99 -8.58 -1.25
N PHE A 254 -28.15 -8.89 -2.23
CA PHE A 254 -27.03 -8.05 -2.62
C PHE A 254 -27.28 -7.39 -3.97
N ASP A 255 -26.99 -6.08 -4.02
CA ASP A 255 -27.07 -5.29 -5.23
C ASP A 255 -25.83 -5.50 -6.13
N GLU A 256 -25.99 -5.30 -7.41
CA GLU A 256 -24.85 -5.18 -8.30
C GLU A 256 -24.27 -3.77 -8.28
N PHE A 257 -22.94 -3.65 -8.45
CA PHE A 257 -22.37 -2.35 -8.73
C PHE A 257 -22.95 -1.79 -10.02
N PRO A 258 -23.23 -0.49 -10.10
CA PRO A 258 -23.57 0.15 -11.36
C PRO A 258 -22.51 -0.18 -12.42
N ALA A 259 -22.95 -0.64 -13.58
CA ALA A 259 -22.03 -0.94 -14.66
C ALA A 259 -21.29 0.35 -15.07
N THR A 260 -20.02 0.43 -14.73
CA THR A 260 -19.16 1.54 -15.15
C THR A 260 -18.63 1.20 -16.54
N GLN A 261 -19.20 1.82 -17.57
CA GLN A 261 -18.62 1.77 -18.90
C GLN A 261 -17.46 2.76 -18.99
N PHE A 262 -16.27 2.24 -19.23
CA PHE A 262 -15.13 3.09 -19.55
C PHE A 262 -15.05 3.26 -21.07
N ASP A 263 -15.20 4.48 -21.53
CA ASP A 263 -14.94 4.83 -22.93
C ASP A 263 -13.42 4.92 -23.14
N ASN A 264 -12.84 3.77 -23.51
CA ASN A 264 -11.42 3.68 -23.75
C ASN A 264 -11.06 4.39 -25.06
N GLN A 265 -10.38 5.51 -24.95
CA GLN A 265 -9.86 6.28 -26.08
C GLN A 265 -8.36 6.08 -26.19
N VAL A 266 -7.89 5.66 -27.37
CA VAL A 266 -6.47 5.44 -27.65
C VAL A 266 -6.15 6.00 -29.02
N ALA A 267 -5.18 6.91 -29.11
CA ALA A 267 -4.69 7.45 -30.38
C ALA A 267 -4.18 6.32 -31.29
N SER A 268 -4.42 6.42 -32.58
CA SER A 268 -4.15 5.35 -33.58
C SER A 268 -2.68 4.92 -33.67
N ASN A 269 -1.77 5.79 -33.26
CA ASN A 269 -0.34 5.53 -33.24
C ASN A 269 0.15 4.99 -31.88
N ILE A 270 -0.72 4.77 -30.88
CA ILE A 270 -0.38 4.17 -29.60
C ILE A 270 -1.02 2.78 -29.51
N VAL A 271 -0.25 1.78 -29.10
CA VAL A 271 -0.72 0.40 -28.90
C VAL A 271 -0.47 0.03 -27.43
N ILE A 272 -1.49 -0.52 -26.79
CA ILE A 272 -1.47 -0.94 -25.38
C ILE A 272 -1.70 -2.45 -25.35
N ASN A 273 -0.74 -3.20 -24.82
CA ASN A 273 -0.80 -4.66 -24.71
C ASN A 273 -0.56 -5.09 -23.25
N LYS A 274 -1.43 -5.95 -22.72
CA LYS A 274 -1.14 -6.70 -21.50
C LYS A 274 -0.18 -7.83 -21.86
N VAL A 275 1.03 -7.82 -21.28
CA VAL A 275 2.08 -8.78 -21.61
C VAL A 275 2.26 -9.86 -20.54
N TYR A 276 1.78 -9.61 -19.32
CA TYR A 276 1.88 -10.57 -18.22
C TYR A 276 0.79 -10.31 -17.17
N ALA A 277 0.42 -11.38 -16.44
CA ALA A 277 -0.38 -11.31 -15.23
C ALA A 277 0.18 -12.27 -14.19
N ASP A 278 0.44 -11.76 -12.97
CA ASP A 278 0.87 -12.54 -11.81
C ASP A 278 -0.33 -12.94 -10.95
N ASN A 279 -0.18 -14.01 -10.17
CA ASN A 279 -1.15 -14.42 -9.15
C ASN A 279 -0.93 -13.71 -7.79
N ALA A 280 -0.04 -12.71 -7.76
CA ALA A 280 0.31 -11.93 -6.60
C ALA A 280 0.44 -10.46 -6.96
N SER A 281 0.24 -9.58 -5.98
CA SER A 281 0.36 -8.13 -6.19
C SER A 281 1.81 -7.74 -6.52
N ILE A 282 1.98 -6.85 -7.49
CA ILE A 282 3.27 -6.28 -7.87
C ILE A 282 3.37 -4.86 -7.29
N PHE A 283 4.10 -4.70 -6.19
CA PHE A 283 4.34 -3.38 -5.57
C PHE A 283 5.57 -2.66 -6.11
N THR A 284 6.36 -3.34 -6.94
CA THR A 284 7.58 -2.75 -7.47
C THR A 284 7.34 -2.08 -8.81
N ARG A 285 8.06 -1.00 -9.06
CA ARG A 285 8.33 -0.58 -10.44
C ARG A 285 9.14 -1.66 -11.15
N LEU A 286 9.22 -1.55 -12.47
CA LEU A 286 9.90 -2.53 -13.30
C LEU A 286 11.38 -2.15 -13.50
N GLY A 287 12.28 -3.13 -13.50
CA GLY A 287 13.59 -3.02 -14.13
C GLY A 287 13.47 -3.53 -15.56
N VAL A 288 14.01 -2.82 -16.55
CA VAL A 288 13.94 -3.23 -17.95
C VAL A 288 15.32 -3.18 -18.57
N ASP A 289 15.73 -4.24 -19.29
CA ASP A 289 16.93 -4.26 -20.10
C ASP A 289 16.64 -4.72 -21.55
N GLU A 290 17.68 -5.08 -22.31
CA GLU A 290 17.54 -5.47 -23.71
C GLU A 290 16.69 -6.75 -23.90
N GLN A 291 16.60 -7.63 -22.89
CA GLN A 291 15.98 -8.95 -23.00
C GLN A 291 14.80 -9.18 -22.05
N CYS A 292 14.85 -8.59 -20.85
CA CYS A 292 13.95 -8.94 -19.76
C CYS A 292 13.31 -7.74 -19.10
N ILE A 293 12.16 -8.03 -18.46
CA ILE A 293 11.53 -7.19 -17.45
C ILE A 293 11.73 -7.87 -16.11
N TYR A 294 12.19 -7.10 -15.10
CA TYR A 294 12.44 -7.59 -13.75
C TYR A 294 11.49 -6.92 -12.80
N PHE A 295 10.89 -7.69 -11.89
CA PHE A 295 9.96 -7.17 -10.88
C PHE A 295 9.95 -8.04 -9.64
N GLY A 296 9.39 -7.53 -8.55
CA GLY A 296 9.11 -8.25 -7.32
C GLY A 296 7.63 -8.20 -6.98
N ASN A 297 7.14 -9.21 -6.27
CA ASN A 297 5.73 -9.29 -5.87
C ASN A 297 5.55 -9.40 -4.34
N SER A 298 4.30 -9.34 -3.90
CA SER A 298 3.87 -9.46 -2.49
C SER A 298 4.19 -10.81 -1.85
N LEU A 299 4.37 -11.86 -2.64
CA LEU A 299 4.82 -13.15 -2.14
C LEU A 299 6.35 -13.21 -1.95
N GLY A 300 7.08 -12.11 -2.14
CA GLY A 300 8.54 -12.08 -2.05
C GLY A 300 9.25 -12.80 -3.20
N GLN A 301 8.62 -12.90 -4.35
CA GLN A 301 9.21 -13.49 -5.55
C GLN A 301 9.74 -12.39 -6.45
N ALA A 302 11.04 -12.38 -6.70
CA ALA A 302 11.64 -11.60 -7.77
C ALA A 302 11.67 -12.46 -9.05
N LYS A 303 11.22 -11.89 -10.17
CA LYS A 303 11.08 -12.60 -11.44
C LYS A 303 11.78 -11.83 -12.57
N ALA A 304 12.36 -12.57 -13.52
CA ALA A 304 12.74 -12.07 -14.82
C ALA A 304 11.78 -12.62 -15.88
N LEU A 305 11.11 -11.73 -16.56
CA LEU A 305 10.17 -12.02 -17.63
C LEU A 305 10.86 -11.76 -18.98
N ASP A 306 10.85 -12.72 -19.88
CA ASP A 306 11.28 -12.51 -21.26
C ASP A 306 10.29 -11.54 -21.95
N LYS A 307 10.77 -10.38 -22.36
CA LYS A 307 9.91 -9.35 -22.92
C LYS A 307 9.35 -9.67 -24.32
N HIS A 308 9.91 -10.67 -25.01
CA HIS A 308 9.46 -11.05 -26.36
C HIS A 308 8.30 -12.04 -26.35
N ASN A 309 8.23 -12.93 -25.34
CA ASN A 309 7.21 -13.97 -25.28
C ASN A 309 6.39 -14.00 -23.97
N GLY A 310 6.72 -13.15 -22.98
CA GLY A 310 6.01 -13.05 -21.72
C GLY A 310 6.27 -14.23 -20.76
N GLN A 311 7.29 -15.06 -21.00
CA GLN A 311 7.59 -16.20 -20.13
C GLN A 311 8.57 -15.84 -19.02
N VAL A 312 8.35 -16.40 -17.84
CA VAL A 312 9.28 -16.27 -16.69
C VAL A 312 10.53 -17.11 -16.97
N LYS A 313 11.69 -16.46 -17.12
CA LYS A 313 12.99 -17.10 -17.29
C LYS A 313 13.55 -17.66 -16.01
N TRP A 314 13.41 -16.92 -14.92
CA TRP A 314 13.81 -17.35 -13.60
C TRP A 314 13.00 -16.62 -12.51
N GLN A 315 13.00 -17.22 -11.34
CA GLN A 315 12.40 -16.67 -10.13
C GLN A 315 13.34 -16.88 -8.94
N TYR A 316 13.44 -15.87 -8.08
CA TYR A 316 14.14 -15.93 -6.80
C TYR A 316 13.18 -15.58 -5.66
N LYS A 317 13.26 -16.29 -4.53
CA LYS A 317 12.37 -16.13 -3.37
C LYS A 317 13.09 -15.47 -2.20
N THR A 318 12.47 -14.45 -1.61
CA THR A 318 12.84 -13.78 -0.36
C THR A 318 11.85 -14.11 0.75
N ASP A 319 12.18 -13.76 2.01
CA ASP A 319 11.34 -14.06 3.17
C ASP A 319 10.28 -12.98 3.47
N ALA A 320 10.17 -11.96 2.62
CA ALA A 320 9.21 -10.86 2.78
C ALA A 320 8.77 -10.32 1.42
N MET A 321 7.69 -9.52 1.42
CA MET A 321 7.22 -8.77 0.25
C MET A 321 8.34 -7.90 -0.34
N LEU A 322 8.29 -7.67 -1.65
CA LEU A 322 9.23 -6.79 -2.37
C LEU A 322 8.54 -5.49 -2.75
N PHE A 323 9.12 -4.36 -2.35
CA PHE A 323 8.63 -3.01 -2.66
C PHE A 323 9.60 -2.22 -3.55
N SER A 324 10.88 -2.54 -3.48
CA SER A 324 11.92 -1.85 -4.25
C SER A 324 12.02 -2.41 -5.65
N ARG A 325 12.17 -1.53 -6.63
CA ARG A 325 12.49 -1.92 -7.99
C ARG A 325 13.78 -2.75 -8.02
N PRO A 326 13.81 -3.91 -8.71
CA PRO A 326 15.06 -4.61 -8.97
C PRO A 326 16.03 -3.69 -9.72
N ALA A 327 17.21 -3.44 -9.14
CA ALA A 327 18.23 -2.57 -9.72
C ALA A 327 19.07 -3.38 -10.73
N VAL A 328 18.96 -3.05 -12.02
CA VAL A 328 19.56 -3.83 -13.11
C VAL A 328 20.89 -3.21 -13.53
N ASP A 329 21.95 -4.02 -13.51
CA ASP A 329 23.25 -3.71 -14.05
C ASP A 329 23.59 -4.64 -15.24
N LYS A 330 24.77 -4.49 -15.84
CA LYS A 330 25.22 -5.31 -16.97
C LYS A 330 25.21 -6.81 -16.69
N ARG A 331 25.59 -7.23 -15.48
CA ARG A 331 25.73 -8.63 -15.08
C ARG A 331 24.79 -9.05 -13.98
N TYR A 332 24.36 -8.16 -13.14
CA TYR A 332 23.60 -8.46 -11.93
C TYR A 332 22.24 -7.77 -11.91
N VAL A 333 21.32 -8.41 -11.20
CA VAL A 333 20.13 -7.78 -10.65
C VAL A 333 20.32 -7.69 -9.15
N VAL A 334 20.29 -6.49 -8.60
CA VAL A 334 20.40 -6.28 -7.15
C VAL A 334 18.98 -6.06 -6.61
N LEU A 335 18.60 -6.88 -5.62
CA LEU A 335 17.31 -6.81 -4.95
C LEU A 335 17.49 -6.15 -3.58
N PRO A 336 16.97 -4.96 -3.37
CA PRO A 336 16.78 -4.40 -2.04
C PRO A 336 15.54 -5.06 -1.40
N THR A 337 15.66 -5.59 -0.17
CA THR A 337 14.63 -6.41 0.45
C THR A 337 14.19 -5.87 1.81
N VAL A 338 12.94 -6.13 2.18
CA VAL A 338 12.38 -5.78 3.48
C VAL A 338 13.00 -6.60 4.61
N ASP A 339 13.44 -7.81 4.33
CA ASP A 339 14.16 -8.66 5.28
C ASP A 339 15.63 -8.22 5.51
N ARG A 340 15.92 -6.93 5.25
CA ARG A 340 17.18 -6.23 5.58
C ARG A 340 18.39 -6.74 4.82
N ARG A 341 18.23 -7.10 3.55
CA ARG A 341 19.32 -7.54 2.68
C ARG A 341 19.35 -6.77 1.36
N LEU A 342 20.55 -6.59 0.83
CA LEU A 342 20.78 -6.37 -0.60
C LEU A 342 21.26 -7.69 -1.18
N VAL A 343 20.54 -8.23 -2.15
CA VAL A 343 20.83 -9.54 -2.74
C VAL A 343 21.26 -9.37 -4.19
N TRP A 344 22.46 -9.85 -4.54
CA TRP A 344 22.97 -9.87 -5.92
C TRP A 344 22.59 -11.17 -6.58
N LEU A 345 21.84 -11.08 -7.67
CA LEU A 345 21.51 -12.24 -8.51
C LEU A 345 22.28 -12.16 -9.82
N ASP A 346 22.78 -13.29 -10.30
CA ASP A 346 23.26 -13.39 -11.68
C ASP A 346 22.09 -13.14 -12.63
N LYS A 347 22.21 -12.15 -13.48
CA LYS A 347 21.12 -11.65 -14.32
C LYS A 347 20.55 -12.69 -15.28
N LYS A 348 21.34 -13.66 -15.73
CA LYS A 348 20.93 -14.72 -16.68
C LYS A 348 20.19 -15.86 -16.00
N SER A 349 20.65 -16.27 -14.83
CA SER A 349 20.15 -17.49 -14.15
C SER A 349 19.26 -17.22 -12.95
N GLY A 350 19.21 -15.99 -12.43
CA GLY A 350 18.50 -15.66 -11.19
C GLY A 350 19.13 -16.25 -9.92
N ARG A 351 20.31 -16.91 -10.03
CA ARG A 351 20.98 -17.48 -8.85
C ARG A 351 21.63 -16.37 -8.03
N GLN A 352 21.47 -16.45 -6.72
CA GLN A 352 22.18 -15.57 -5.80
C GLN A 352 23.69 -15.83 -5.90
N VAL A 353 24.44 -14.74 -6.05
CA VAL A 353 25.91 -14.79 -6.09
C VAL A 353 26.53 -14.13 -4.87
N TRP A 354 25.81 -13.16 -4.26
CA TRP A 354 26.29 -12.46 -3.08
C TRP A 354 25.13 -11.76 -2.36
N GLN A 355 25.33 -11.37 -1.11
CA GLN A 355 24.40 -10.52 -0.36
C GLN A 355 25.14 -9.66 0.67
N ALA A 356 24.54 -8.52 1.02
CA ALA A 356 24.91 -7.70 2.15
C ALA A 356 23.73 -7.60 3.11
N GLU A 357 24.01 -7.58 4.40
CA GLU A 357 23.04 -7.27 5.43
C GLU A 357 22.96 -5.75 5.65
N ALA A 358 21.78 -5.27 6.04
CA ALA A 358 21.50 -3.89 6.37
C ALA A 358 20.92 -3.75 7.78
N ASN A 359 21.08 -2.57 8.36
CA ASN A 359 20.51 -2.27 9.68
C ASN A 359 18.98 -2.12 9.66
N GLY A 360 18.37 -1.96 8.49
CA GLY A 360 16.94 -1.80 8.33
C GLY A 360 16.45 -2.23 6.95
N PRO A 361 15.12 -2.32 6.76
CA PRO A 361 14.52 -2.73 5.51
C PRO A 361 14.73 -1.71 4.39
N TYR A 362 14.71 -2.22 3.15
CA TYR A 362 14.72 -1.41 1.94
C TYR A 362 13.34 -1.41 1.29
N VAL A 363 12.82 -0.22 1.02
CA VAL A 363 11.57 -0.01 0.28
C VAL A 363 11.74 0.98 -0.88
N ALA A 364 12.80 1.80 -0.85
CA ALA A 364 13.14 2.73 -1.92
C ALA A 364 13.61 2.01 -3.18
N ASP A 365 13.28 2.56 -4.34
CA ASP A 365 13.87 2.11 -5.60
C ASP A 365 15.34 2.53 -5.66
N GLY A 366 16.24 1.58 -5.91
CA GLY A 366 17.64 1.87 -6.15
C GLY A 366 17.89 2.38 -7.57
N VAL A 367 18.92 3.20 -7.73
CA VAL A 367 19.39 3.71 -9.03
C VAL A 367 20.81 3.24 -9.29
N VAL A 368 21.02 2.55 -10.41
CA VAL A 368 22.37 2.19 -10.88
C VAL A 368 22.85 3.24 -11.88
N ALA A 369 23.96 3.91 -11.56
CA ALA A 369 24.64 4.84 -12.44
C ALA A 369 26.15 4.56 -12.43
N ASP A 370 26.74 4.42 -13.60
CA ASP A 370 28.19 4.14 -13.77
C ASP A 370 28.68 2.89 -13.01
N GLY A 371 27.81 1.85 -12.89
CA GLY A 371 28.11 0.61 -12.16
C GLY A 371 28.06 0.74 -10.64
N ILE A 372 27.52 1.85 -10.12
CA ILE A 372 27.32 2.11 -8.70
C ILE A 372 25.81 2.12 -8.43
N LEU A 373 25.37 1.33 -7.45
CA LEU A 373 24.00 1.36 -6.91
C LEU A 373 23.92 2.41 -5.81
N TYR A 374 22.99 3.35 -5.94
CA TYR A 374 22.59 4.33 -4.94
C TYR A 374 21.26 3.91 -4.35
N GLN A 375 21.25 3.56 -3.06
CA GLN A 375 20.13 2.92 -2.39
C GLN A 375 19.75 3.60 -1.09
N GLY A 376 18.52 4.12 -1.03
CA GLY A 376 17.91 4.58 0.21
C GLY A 376 17.30 3.42 1.01
N GLY A 377 17.32 3.54 2.34
CA GLY A 377 16.75 2.55 3.25
C GLY A 377 16.15 3.20 4.50
N TYR A 378 15.90 2.41 5.51
CA TYR A 378 15.48 2.90 6.82
C TYR A 378 16.69 3.46 7.58
N LYS A 379 16.66 4.78 7.84
CA LYS A 379 17.73 5.53 8.55
C LYS A 379 19.11 5.45 7.90
N THR A 380 19.18 5.17 6.60
CA THR A 380 20.46 5.05 5.89
C THR A 380 20.32 5.35 4.41
N PHE A 381 21.40 5.80 3.81
CA PHE A 381 21.57 5.90 2.36
C PHE A 381 22.96 5.38 1.98
N GLN A 382 23.08 4.55 0.96
CA GLN A 382 24.31 3.82 0.63
C GLN A 382 24.64 3.89 -0.85
N ALA A 383 25.96 3.85 -1.16
CA ALA A 383 26.48 3.62 -2.51
C ALA A 383 27.34 2.37 -2.56
N TRP A 384 27.03 1.49 -3.52
CA TRP A 384 27.66 0.19 -3.68
C TRP A 384 28.26 0.02 -5.06
N ASP A 385 29.54 -0.39 -5.17
CA ASP A 385 30.10 -0.90 -6.41
C ASP A 385 29.44 -2.26 -6.72
N VAL A 386 28.60 -2.27 -7.76
CA VAL A 386 27.79 -3.45 -8.09
C VAL A 386 28.66 -4.64 -8.51
N LYS A 387 29.74 -4.36 -9.27
CA LYS A 387 30.64 -5.41 -9.78
C LYS A 387 31.55 -6.00 -8.70
N ARG A 388 32.03 -5.16 -7.76
CA ARG A 388 32.95 -5.57 -6.71
C ARG A 388 32.23 -5.99 -5.43
N HIS A 389 30.89 -5.83 -5.35
CA HIS A 389 30.09 -6.09 -4.16
C HIS A 389 30.60 -5.29 -2.94
N LYS A 390 31.02 -4.05 -3.18
CA LYS A 390 31.69 -3.24 -2.17
C LYS A 390 30.88 -2.00 -1.81
N LEU A 391 30.63 -1.79 -0.51
CA LEU A 391 30.15 -0.52 -0.01
C LEU A 391 31.23 0.56 -0.22
N LEU A 392 30.89 1.62 -0.93
CA LEU A 392 31.78 2.75 -1.20
C LEU A 392 31.66 3.81 -0.10
N TRP A 393 30.42 4.16 0.24
CA TRP A 393 30.11 5.08 1.32
C TRP A 393 28.68 4.87 1.84
N GLN A 394 28.45 5.37 3.05
CA GLN A 394 27.16 5.33 3.73
C GLN A 394 26.91 6.65 4.45
N TYR A 395 25.67 7.13 4.39
CA TYR A 395 25.16 8.30 5.09
C TYR A 395 24.04 7.89 6.03
N ASN A 396 24.13 8.25 7.34
CA ASN A 396 23.22 7.76 8.39
C ASN A 396 22.48 8.88 9.13
N ASP A 397 22.69 10.16 8.78
CA ASP A 397 21.93 11.25 9.39
C ASP A 397 20.54 11.38 8.74
N ILE A 398 19.75 10.33 8.92
CA ILE A 398 18.37 10.16 8.43
C ILE A 398 17.57 9.53 9.57
N ASN A 399 16.42 10.13 9.91
CA ASN A 399 15.62 9.67 11.05
C ASN A 399 14.48 8.71 10.69
N ASN A 400 14.22 8.46 9.39
CA ASN A 400 13.14 7.58 8.94
C ASN A 400 13.47 7.00 7.55
N TYR A 401 12.46 6.48 6.83
CA TYR A 401 12.61 5.91 5.51
C TYR A 401 12.95 6.93 4.42
N CYS A 402 13.82 6.51 3.48
CA CYS A 402 13.77 6.93 2.09
C CYS A 402 12.86 5.95 1.34
N GLN A 403 11.80 6.41 0.69
CA GLN A 403 10.87 5.54 -0.06
C GLN A 403 10.94 5.77 -1.57
N ALA A 404 11.21 6.99 -2.01
CA ALA A 404 11.38 7.31 -3.43
C ALA A 404 12.76 6.93 -3.96
N ALA A 405 12.86 6.77 -5.28
CA ALA A 405 14.14 6.69 -5.97
C ALA A 405 14.93 7.99 -5.81
N PRO A 406 16.24 7.95 -5.60
CA PRO A 406 17.07 9.15 -5.65
C PRO A 406 17.23 9.64 -7.10
N VAL A 407 17.47 10.93 -7.29
CA VAL A 407 17.97 11.46 -8.55
C VAL A 407 19.50 11.52 -8.47
N VAL A 408 20.15 10.79 -9.37
CA VAL A 408 21.61 10.75 -9.50
C VAL A 408 21.98 11.51 -10.78
N ASP A 409 22.48 12.73 -10.64
CA ASP A 409 22.79 13.58 -11.78
C ASP A 409 24.03 14.43 -11.53
N GLY A 410 24.93 14.52 -12.53
CA GLY A 410 26.21 15.21 -12.40
C GLY A 410 27.02 14.66 -11.21
N GLY A 411 27.32 15.54 -10.25
CA GLY A 411 28.04 15.19 -9.02
C GLY A 411 27.17 14.96 -7.79
N ASP A 412 25.83 14.90 -7.95
CA ASP A 412 24.87 14.91 -6.88
C ASP A 412 24.06 13.61 -6.78
N VAL A 413 23.67 13.27 -5.55
CA VAL A 413 22.61 12.31 -5.23
C VAL A 413 21.57 13.06 -4.40
N ILE A 414 20.36 13.26 -4.95
CA ILE A 414 19.31 14.08 -4.35
C ILE A 414 18.12 13.18 -4.00
N PHE A 415 17.68 13.21 -2.75
CA PHE A 415 16.59 12.38 -2.24
C PHE A 415 15.89 13.00 -1.03
N GLY A 416 14.62 12.68 -0.86
CA GLY A 416 13.85 12.98 0.34
C GLY A 416 13.77 11.79 1.30
N ALA A 417 13.43 12.08 2.56
CA ALA A 417 13.14 11.06 3.55
C ALA A 417 11.92 11.48 4.41
N TRP A 418 11.30 10.51 5.09
CA TRP A 418 10.17 10.73 6.00
C TRP A 418 10.60 11.34 7.35
N ASP A 419 11.56 12.24 7.30
CA ASP A 419 12.07 13.05 8.41
C ASP A 419 12.03 14.56 8.10
N THR A 420 11.12 14.97 7.23
CA THR A 420 10.87 16.34 6.76
C THR A 420 11.97 16.95 5.88
N ASN A 421 13.04 16.21 5.57
CA ASN A 421 14.18 16.75 4.87
C ASN A 421 14.35 16.22 3.44
N LEU A 422 14.77 17.11 2.56
CA LEU A 422 15.37 16.84 1.25
C LEU A 422 16.87 17.07 1.35
N ARG A 423 17.69 16.16 0.79
CA ARG A 423 19.14 16.19 0.88
C ARG A 423 19.80 16.09 -0.48
N ALA A 424 20.94 16.75 -0.64
CA ALA A 424 21.89 16.48 -1.71
C ALA A 424 23.22 16.02 -1.12
N LEU A 425 23.67 14.85 -1.53
CA LEU A 425 24.97 14.31 -1.17
C LEU A 425 25.92 14.39 -2.36
N ASN A 426 27.21 14.47 -2.08
CA ASN A 426 28.25 14.30 -3.09
C ASN A 426 28.25 12.84 -3.58
N LYS A 427 28.07 12.65 -4.89
CA LYS A 427 28.00 11.34 -5.53
C LYS A 427 29.23 10.46 -5.25
N LYS A 428 30.43 11.09 -5.08
CA LYS A 428 31.72 10.39 -4.97
C LYS A 428 31.95 9.78 -3.58
N ASP A 429 31.60 10.51 -2.52
CA ASP A 429 32.00 10.19 -1.14
C ASP A 429 30.85 10.22 -0.11
N GLY A 430 29.63 10.57 -0.54
CA GLY A 430 28.46 10.61 0.33
C GLY A 430 28.42 11.77 1.31
N THR A 431 29.32 12.75 1.19
CA THR A 431 29.30 13.93 2.06
C THR A 431 28.10 14.82 1.77
N LEU A 432 27.46 15.35 2.83
CA LEU A 432 26.33 16.26 2.71
C LEU A 432 26.77 17.57 2.04
N ARG A 433 26.12 17.92 0.94
CA ARG A 433 26.31 19.22 0.28
C ARG A 433 25.38 20.27 0.83
N TRP A 434 24.09 19.91 0.91
CA TRP A 434 23.05 20.73 1.52
C TRP A 434 21.87 19.89 1.97
N GLN A 435 21.11 20.44 2.88
CA GLN A 435 19.85 19.91 3.37
C GLN A 435 18.82 21.03 3.40
N TRP A 436 17.59 20.72 3.00
CA TRP A 436 16.46 21.61 3.09
C TRP A 436 15.33 20.95 3.86
N ASN A 437 14.67 21.71 4.73
CA ASN A 437 13.50 21.28 5.50
C ASN A 437 12.29 22.14 5.09
N ASN A 438 11.12 21.50 4.95
CA ASN A 438 9.91 22.19 4.53
C ASN A 438 9.24 23.04 5.62
N GLY A 439 9.83 23.16 6.81
CA GLY A 439 9.30 23.93 7.93
C GLY A 439 8.17 23.22 8.68
N LYS A 440 7.98 21.92 8.50
CA LYS A 440 6.99 21.11 9.22
C LYS A 440 7.68 20.30 10.32
N SER A 441 6.94 20.06 11.41
CA SER A 441 7.42 19.28 12.57
C SER A 441 6.98 17.82 12.54
N THR A 442 5.98 17.49 11.72
CA THR A 442 5.47 16.11 11.62
C THR A 442 5.95 15.42 10.36
N ASN A 443 6.36 14.17 10.50
CA ASN A 443 6.83 13.32 9.41
C ASN A 443 5.78 13.15 8.31
N LEU A 444 4.49 13.30 8.62
CA LEU A 444 3.39 13.20 7.63
C LEU A 444 3.59 14.12 6.41
N TYR A 445 4.27 15.25 6.58
CA TYR A 445 4.50 16.24 5.52
C TYR A 445 5.89 16.14 4.87
N SER A 446 6.56 15.01 5.02
CA SER A 446 7.92 14.80 4.49
C SER A 446 7.94 14.54 2.98
N PRO A 447 9.02 14.92 2.26
CA PRO A 447 9.23 14.58 0.86
C PRO A 447 9.73 13.13 0.66
N GLY A 448 9.31 12.19 1.50
CA GLY A 448 9.88 10.83 1.59
C GLY A 448 9.53 9.91 0.42
N ASN A 449 8.39 10.14 -0.24
CA ASN A 449 7.90 9.30 -1.34
C ASN A 449 7.79 10.07 -2.67
N VAL A 450 8.56 11.13 -2.87
CA VAL A 450 8.56 11.89 -4.12
C VAL A 450 9.93 11.88 -4.79
N VAL A 451 9.96 11.63 -6.09
CA VAL A 451 11.17 11.80 -6.91
C VAL A 451 11.25 13.28 -7.28
N PRO A 452 12.28 14.02 -6.83
CA PRO A 452 12.39 15.44 -7.15
C PRO A 452 12.68 15.66 -8.64
N VAL A 453 12.21 16.78 -9.20
CA VAL A 453 12.60 17.23 -10.53
C VAL A 453 13.91 18.01 -10.40
N VAL A 454 14.97 17.51 -11.03
CA VAL A 454 16.30 18.11 -11.00
C VAL A 454 16.65 18.65 -12.38
N THR A 455 17.03 19.92 -12.44
CA THR A 455 17.52 20.61 -13.65
C THR A 455 19.00 20.97 -13.49
N ALA A 456 19.55 21.73 -14.41
CA ALA A 456 20.95 22.18 -14.34
C ALA A 456 21.22 23.02 -13.08
N ASP A 457 20.26 23.85 -12.66
CA ASP A 457 20.41 24.86 -11.61
C ASP A 457 19.38 24.75 -10.46
N LYS A 458 18.30 23.98 -10.63
CA LYS A 458 17.19 23.90 -9.66
C LYS A 458 16.81 22.47 -9.28
N VAL A 459 16.15 22.37 -8.15
CA VAL A 459 15.44 21.18 -7.67
C VAL A 459 14.00 21.59 -7.33
N VAL A 460 13.03 21.00 -8.03
CA VAL A 460 11.61 21.20 -7.72
C VAL A 460 11.10 20.02 -6.91
N ILE A 461 10.45 20.30 -5.79
CA ILE A 461 9.92 19.31 -4.84
C ILE A 461 8.51 19.69 -4.39
N VAL A 462 7.71 18.69 -4.11
CA VAL A 462 6.42 18.82 -3.42
C VAL A 462 6.30 17.67 -2.41
N ALA A 463 5.67 17.93 -1.28
CA ALA A 463 5.41 16.95 -0.24
C ALA A 463 3.90 16.89 0.05
N PRO A 464 3.42 16.02 0.94
CA PRO A 464 2.02 16.02 1.35
C PRO A 464 1.52 17.34 1.95
N ASP A 465 2.42 18.31 2.25
CA ASP A 465 2.05 19.68 2.62
C ASP A 465 1.43 20.48 1.47
N ARG A 466 1.47 19.95 0.25
CA ARG A 466 0.89 20.53 -0.99
C ARG A 466 1.51 21.88 -1.38
N VAL A 467 2.77 22.09 -1.02
CA VAL A 467 3.51 23.32 -1.34
C VAL A 467 4.61 22.98 -2.33
N THR A 468 4.46 23.42 -3.58
CA THR A 468 5.50 23.27 -4.59
C THR A 468 6.65 24.22 -4.30
N THR A 469 7.87 23.74 -4.27
CA THR A 469 9.05 24.49 -3.88
C THR A 469 10.17 24.29 -4.89
N ALA A 470 10.80 25.36 -5.34
CA ALA A 470 12.05 25.31 -6.09
C ALA A 470 13.21 25.75 -5.22
N LEU A 471 14.27 24.96 -5.25
CA LEU A 471 15.51 25.17 -4.54
C LEU A 471 16.66 25.36 -5.53
N SER A 472 17.65 26.13 -5.16
CA SER A 472 18.93 26.18 -5.85
C SER A 472 19.63 24.82 -5.74
N ARG A 473 19.94 24.19 -6.85
CA ARG A 473 20.68 22.92 -6.87
C ARG A 473 22.04 23.03 -6.21
N LYS A 474 22.68 24.21 -6.30
CA LYS A 474 24.04 24.46 -5.80
C LYS A 474 24.13 24.38 -4.28
N ASP A 475 23.17 24.98 -3.56
CA ASP A 475 23.27 25.20 -2.11
C ASP A 475 21.96 24.94 -1.33
N GLY A 476 20.92 24.44 -1.99
CA GLY A 476 19.64 24.11 -1.37
C GLY A 476 18.81 25.29 -0.91
N LYS A 477 19.21 26.53 -1.25
CA LYS A 477 18.44 27.72 -0.89
C LYS A 477 17.13 27.75 -1.64
N GLN A 478 16.05 28.11 -0.93
CA GLN A 478 14.73 28.26 -1.51
C GLN A 478 14.75 29.47 -2.47
N ILE A 479 14.34 29.21 -3.74
CA ILE A 479 14.16 30.26 -4.76
C ILE A 479 12.74 30.77 -4.68
N TRP A 480 11.75 29.86 -4.78
CA TRP A 480 10.35 30.18 -4.59
C TRP A 480 9.63 29.02 -3.88
N ARG A 481 8.48 29.32 -3.30
CA ARG A 481 7.61 28.35 -2.66
C ARG A 481 6.16 28.79 -2.81
N GLU A 482 5.34 27.95 -3.45
CA GLU A 482 3.98 28.30 -3.82
C GLU A 482 2.99 27.24 -3.34
N LYS A 483 2.01 27.72 -2.56
CA LYS A 483 0.83 26.95 -2.20
C LYS A 483 -0.31 27.42 -3.12
N ASN A 484 -0.45 26.79 -4.25
CA ASN A 484 -1.49 27.07 -5.21
C ASN A 484 -2.72 26.16 -5.01
N ASP A 485 -3.82 26.43 -5.73
CA ASP A 485 -5.06 25.67 -5.66
C ASP A 485 -4.96 24.27 -6.31
N ASN A 486 -3.82 23.90 -6.87
CA ASN A 486 -3.66 22.69 -7.65
C ASN A 486 -3.52 21.40 -6.82
N LYS A 487 -3.55 21.45 -5.50
CA LYS A 487 -3.51 20.26 -4.60
C LYS A 487 -2.51 19.17 -5.00
N VAL A 488 -1.32 19.56 -5.47
CA VAL A 488 -0.24 18.61 -5.82
C VAL A 488 0.32 17.98 -4.54
N ARG A 489 0.65 16.71 -4.58
CA ARG A 489 1.31 15.99 -3.49
C ARG A 489 2.64 15.39 -3.97
N GLU A 490 2.77 14.07 -3.97
CA GLU A 490 4.05 13.37 -4.22
C GLU A 490 4.29 12.99 -5.68
N SER A 491 3.50 13.50 -6.61
CA SER A 491 3.52 13.08 -8.02
C SER A 491 4.21 14.12 -8.89
N LEU A 492 5.43 13.86 -9.28
CA LEU A 492 6.23 14.72 -10.16
C LEU A 492 6.79 13.96 -11.36
N GLY A 493 7.14 14.72 -12.40
CA GLY A 493 7.88 14.29 -13.56
C GLY A 493 8.60 15.47 -14.22
N ARG A 494 9.51 15.19 -15.15
CA ARG A 494 10.29 16.20 -15.84
C ARG A 494 10.16 16.02 -17.34
N SER A 495 10.08 17.13 -18.10
CA SER A 495 10.21 17.10 -19.54
C SER A 495 11.60 16.63 -19.98
N VAL A 496 11.69 16.07 -21.17
CA VAL A 496 12.95 15.55 -21.71
C VAL A 496 14.01 16.64 -21.78
N ASP A 497 13.64 17.87 -22.14
CA ASP A 497 14.54 19.03 -22.22
C ASP A 497 14.81 19.70 -20.86
N GLY A 498 14.11 19.26 -19.80
CA GLY A 498 14.27 19.77 -18.43
C GLY A 498 13.61 21.14 -18.18
N ARG A 499 12.88 21.70 -19.12
CA ARG A 499 12.26 23.04 -18.98
C ARG A 499 10.90 23.03 -18.31
N VAL A 500 10.28 21.86 -18.20
CA VAL A 500 8.95 21.71 -17.59
C VAL A 500 9.01 20.68 -16.47
N ALA A 501 8.46 21.03 -15.33
CA ALA A 501 8.10 20.09 -14.28
C ALA A 501 6.61 19.75 -14.41
N TYR A 502 6.29 18.47 -14.45
CA TYR A 502 4.92 17.95 -14.43
C TYR A 502 4.53 17.56 -13.02
N ALA A 503 3.26 17.72 -12.70
CA ALA A 503 2.69 17.27 -11.44
C ALA A 503 1.28 16.71 -11.66
N LYS A 504 0.92 15.65 -10.92
CA LYS A 504 -0.46 15.18 -10.82
C LYS A 504 -1.12 15.81 -9.59
N THR A 505 -2.30 16.39 -9.78
CA THR A 505 -3.11 16.91 -8.67
C THR A 505 -3.94 15.79 -8.04
N MET A 506 -4.43 16.02 -6.81
CA MET A 506 -5.40 15.13 -6.16
C MET A 506 -6.76 15.11 -6.87
N ASP A 507 -7.06 16.11 -7.69
CA ASP A 507 -8.29 16.17 -8.50
C ASP A 507 -8.11 15.46 -9.88
N GLY A 508 -6.97 14.77 -10.08
CA GLY A 508 -6.70 13.98 -11.30
C GLY A 508 -6.31 14.82 -12.51
N GLU A 509 -5.77 16.02 -12.31
CA GLU A 509 -5.26 16.86 -13.39
C GLU A 509 -3.74 16.69 -13.57
N LEU A 510 -3.25 16.86 -14.79
CA LEU A 510 -1.85 17.09 -15.10
C LEU A 510 -1.58 18.61 -15.08
N VAL A 511 -0.61 19.02 -14.30
CA VAL A 511 -0.13 20.42 -14.22
C VAL A 511 1.28 20.49 -14.79
N ALA A 512 1.53 21.43 -15.70
CA ALA A 512 2.85 21.71 -16.25
C ALA A 512 3.34 23.08 -15.75
N MET A 513 4.53 23.10 -15.17
CA MET A 513 5.15 24.29 -14.57
C MET A 513 6.51 24.54 -15.21
N ALA A 514 6.87 25.82 -15.44
CA ALA A 514 8.19 26.18 -15.89
C ALA A 514 9.24 25.88 -14.80
N THR A 515 10.39 25.35 -15.21
CA THR A 515 11.53 25.15 -14.30
C THR A 515 12.54 26.27 -14.34
N ASP A 516 12.54 27.10 -15.37
CA ASP A 516 13.31 28.33 -15.47
C ASP A 516 12.65 29.48 -14.71
N GLY A 517 13.39 30.54 -14.42
CA GLY A 517 12.86 31.69 -13.68
C GLY A 517 12.89 31.53 -12.15
N ASP A 518 12.70 32.67 -11.47
CA ASP A 518 12.80 32.79 -10.00
C ASP A 518 11.42 32.90 -9.31
N GLN A 519 10.35 32.54 -10.04
CA GLN A 519 8.98 32.51 -9.57
C GLN A 519 8.25 31.29 -10.12
N TYR A 520 7.22 30.83 -9.42
CA TYR A 520 6.31 29.80 -9.91
C TYR A 520 5.56 30.31 -11.16
N GLN A 521 5.58 29.51 -12.21
CA GLN A 521 4.83 29.79 -13.43
C GLN A 521 4.08 28.56 -13.90
N LEU A 522 2.75 28.61 -13.86
CA LEU A 522 1.91 27.63 -14.49
C LEU A 522 1.93 27.83 -16.01
N LEU A 523 2.23 26.79 -16.76
CA LEU A 523 2.20 26.81 -18.23
C LEU A 523 0.84 26.36 -18.78
N TRP A 524 0.37 25.21 -18.33
CA TRP A 524 -0.93 24.67 -18.72
C TRP A 524 -1.39 23.59 -17.74
N LYS A 525 -2.67 23.19 -17.88
CA LYS A 525 -3.30 22.07 -17.17
C LYS A 525 -4.07 21.19 -18.14
N GLY A 526 -4.21 19.91 -17.82
CA GLY A 526 -5.06 18.96 -18.55
C GLY A 526 -5.76 17.99 -17.59
N ASP A 527 -7.05 17.74 -17.82
CA ASP A 527 -7.81 16.76 -17.05
C ASP A 527 -7.48 15.34 -17.52
N ALA A 528 -6.95 14.50 -16.61
CA ALA A 528 -6.69 13.09 -16.89
C ALA A 528 -7.95 12.19 -16.75
N GLY A 529 -9.03 12.72 -16.21
CA GLY A 529 -10.27 11.98 -15.98
C GLY A 529 -10.20 10.99 -14.83
N PHE A 530 -9.28 11.16 -13.87
CA PHE A 530 -9.12 10.24 -12.74
C PHE A 530 -10.07 10.52 -11.58
N GLY A 531 -10.55 11.78 -11.47
CA GLY A 531 -11.26 12.25 -10.30
C GLY A 531 -10.34 12.42 -9.09
N TYR A 532 -10.94 12.50 -7.91
CA TYR A 532 -10.19 12.72 -6.66
C TYR A 532 -9.48 11.44 -6.20
N GLU A 533 -8.16 11.52 -5.98
CA GLU A 533 -7.34 10.40 -5.52
C GLU A 533 -6.06 10.86 -4.79
N HIS A 534 -5.49 9.98 -3.97
CA HIS A 534 -4.28 10.24 -3.20
C HIS A 534 -3.03 9.51 -3.71
N ALA A 535 -3.17 8.57 -4.65
CA ALA A 535 -2.07 7.72 -5.09
C ALA A 535 -0.92 8.53 -5.69
N PRO A 536 0.33 8.32 -5.28
CA PRO A 536 1.48 8.92 -5.93
C PRO A 536 1.65 8.37 -7.34
N CYS A 537 2.22 9.17 -8.24
CA CYS A 537 2.52 8.75 -9.59
C CYS A 537 3.82 9.41 -10.07
N ILE A 538 4.70 8.62 -10.67
CA ILE A 538 5.85 9.16 -11.41
C ILE A 538 5.40 9.43 -12.83
N ILE A 539 5.43 10.70 -13.23
CA ILE A 539 5.03 11.14 -14.57
C ILE A 539 6.23 11.00 -15.50
N LEU A 540 6.04 10.34 -16.62
CA LEU A 540 7.06 10.12 -17.63
C LEU A 540 6.76 10.91 -18.89
N GLU A 541 7.67 11.75 -19.38
CA GLU A 541 7.65 12.23 -20.77
C GLU A 541 8.60 11.39 -21.62
N HIS A 542 8.07 10.83 -22.73
CA HIS A 542 8.84 10.05 -23.68
C HIS A 542 8.28 10.16 -25.09
N LYS A 543 9.14 10.38 -26.09
CA LYS A 543 8.78 10.52 -27.52
C LYS A 543 7.62 11.51 -27.77
N GLY A 544 7.60 12.64 -27.04
CA GLY A 544 6.59 13.69 -27.18
C GLY A 544 5.25 13.38 -26.53
N TYR A 545 5.18 12.35 -25.67
CA TYR A 545 4.00 11.97 -24.92
C TYR A 545 4.26 11.94 -23.42
N ILE A 546 3.28 12.36 -22.61
CA ILE A 546 3.36 12.42 -21.16
C ILE A 546 2.42 11.36 -20.60
N PHE A 547 2.96 10.39 -19.86
CA PHE A 547 2.25 9.25 -19.29
C PHE A 547 1.99 9.48 -17.80
N MET A 548 0.77 9.22 -17.36
CA MET A 548 0.41 9.21 -15.95
C MET A 548 -0.63 8.14 -15.64
N GLY A 549 -0.58 7.60 -14.42
CA GLY A 549 -1.46 6.55 -13.93
C GLY A 549 -2.28 6.97 -12.71
N SER A 550 -3.42 6.30 -12.51
CA SER A 550 -4.28 6.48 -11.35
C SER A 550 -4.19 5.30 -10.38
N ARG A 551 -4.77 5.49 -9.18
CA ARG A 551 -4.93 4.43 -8.16
C ARG A 551 -5.82 3.26 -8.61
N ARG A 552 -6.71 3.50 -9.58
CA ARG A 552 -7.67 2.52 -10.09
C ARG A 552 -7.35 2.01 -11.49
N GLY A 553 -6.08 2.02 -11.86
CA GLY A 553 -5.63 1.43 -13.14
C GLY A 553 -6.07 2.19 -14.38
N MET A 554 -6.38 3.48 -14.27
CA MET A 554 -6.54 4.34 -15.43
C MET A 554 -5.19 4.84 -15.91
N LEU A 555 -4.99 4.80 -17.22
CA LEU A 555 -3.87 5.42 -17.93
C LEU A 555 -4.38 6.67 -18.64
N ALA A 556 -3.73 7.80 -18.44
CA ALA A 556 -3.85 8.99 -19.26
C ALA A 556 -2.53 9.27 -19.98
N VAL A 557 -2.60 9.60 -21.27
CA VAL A 557 -1.45 10.06 -22.04
C VAL A 557 -1.80 11.38 -22.70
N PHE A 558 -0.92 12.37 -22.55
CA PHE A 558 -1.05 13.68 -23.17
C PHE A 558 0.01 13.84 -24.28
N ASP A 559 -0.35 14.48 -25.37
CA ASP A 559 0.62 14.95 -26.36
C ASP A 559 1.33 16.21 -25.80
N ALA A 560 2.65 16.15 -25.65
CA ALA A 560 3.44 17.23 -25.03
C ALA A 560 3.43 18.54 -25.81
N ARG A 561 3.14 18.51 -27.12
CA ARG A 561 3.09 19.68 -27.99
C ARG A 561 1.71 20.33 -28.05
N THR A 562 0.66 19.52 -28.13
CA THR A 562 -0.74 20.02 -28.25
C THR A 562 -1.43 20.16 -26.90
N HIS A 563 -0.85 19.57 -25.86
CA HIS A 563 -1.38 19.52 -24.49
C HIS A 563 -2.73 18.77 -24.39
N GLN A 564 -3.13 18.06 -25.45
CA GLN A 564 -4.38 17.30 -25.48
C GLN A 564 -4.18 15.90 -24.89
N ARG A 565 -5.17 15.41 -24.14
CA ARG A 565 -5.22 14.01 -23.75
C ARG A 565 -5.55 13.15 -24.95
N VAL A 566 -4.64 12.26 -25.32
CA VAL A 566 -4.73 11.37 -26.51
C VAL A 566 -5.02 9.92 -26.14
N VAL A 567 -4.86 9.57 -24.87
CA VAL A 567 -5.26 8.27 -24.30
C VAL A 567 -6.01 8.48 -23.00
N SER A 568 -7.13 7.76 -22.88
CA SER A 568 -7.85 7.47 -21.64
C SER A 568 -8.17 5.97 -21.68
N TYR A 569 -7.50 5.16 -20.86
CA TYR A 569 -7.60 3.71 -20.96
C TYR A 569 -7.64 3.04 -19.60
N LYS A 570 -8.65 2.19 -19.37
CA LYS A 570 -8.79 1.36 -18.18
C LYS A 570 -7.95 0.09 -18.34
N MET A 571 -6.82 0.00 -17.64
CA MET A 571 -5.91 -1.16 -17.65
C MET A 571 -6.30 -2.23 -16.65
N GLY A 572 -6.71 -1.84 -15.44
CA GLY A 572 -7.01 -2.74 -14.34
C GLY A 572 -7.81 -2.06 -13.24
N SER A 573 -7.83 -2.64 -12.04
CA SER A 573 -8.59 -2.15 -10.88
C SER A 573 -7.72 -1.49 -9.80
N SER A 574 -6.39 -1.50 -9.95
CA SER A 574 -5.45 -1.05 -8.92
C SER A 574 -4.44 -0.03 -9.43
N GLU A 575 -3.65 0.54 -8.53
CA GLU A 575 -2.67 1.59 -8.80
C GLU A 575 -1.62 1.18 -9.85
N VAL A 576 -1.27 2.15 -10.71
CA VAL A 576 -0.17 2.04 -11.68
C VAL A 576 1.13 2.44 -10.98
N ASN A 577 2.07 1.51 -10.79
CA ASN A 577 3.32 1.73 -10.05
C ASN A 577 4.29 2.73 -10.69
N GLY A 578 4.14 3.01 -11.97
CA GLY A 578 5.00 3.92 -12.73
C GLY A 578 5.42 3.34 -14.07
N PHE A 579 6.20 4.10 -14.81
CA PHE A 579 6.55 3.82 -16.20
C PHE A 579 8.06 3.66 -16.36
N GLU A 580 8.48 2.69 -17.20
CA GLU A 580 9.87 2.42 -17.52
C GLU A 580 10.05 2.31 -19.04
N VAL A 581 11.10 2.96 -19.56
CA VAL A 581 11.41 2.94 -20.98
C VAL A 581 12.33 1.77 -21.31
N ASP A 582 11.95 0.98 -22.28
CA ASP A 582 12.82 -0.05 -22.87
C ASP A 582 14.02 0.60 -23.58
N PRO A 583 15.27 0.34 -23.14
CA PRO A 583 16.45 0.99 -23.71
C PRO A 583 16.72 0.59 -25.16
N THR A 584 16.08 -0.48 -25.67
CA THR A 584 16.30 -1.02 -27.02
C THR A 584 15.25 -0.54 -28.01
N THR A 585 13.97 -0.65 -27.64
CA THR A 585 12.84 -0.36 -28.53
C THR A 585 12.25 1.02 -28.30
N GLY A 586 12.47 1.60 -27.12
CA GLY A 586 11.79 2.80 -26.68
C GLY A 586 10.28 2.59 -26.43
N ASP A 587 9.82 1.35 -26.24
CA ASP A 587 8.50 1.06 -25.72
C ASP A 587 8.46 1.40 -24.22
N VAL A 588 7.28 1.71 -23.70
CA VAL A 588 7.10 2.02 -22.28
C VAL A 588 6.42 0.83 -21.62
N TYR A 589 6.94 0.39 -20.49
CA TYR A 589 6.34 -0.65 -19.65
C TYR A 589 5.81 -0.07 -18.36
N CYS A 590 4.71 -0.61 -17.84
CA CYS A 590 4.21 -0.31 -16.50
C CYS A 590 3.62 -1.56 -15.84
N SER A 591 3.65 -1.60 -14.51
CA SER A 591 2.98 -2.61 -13.70
C SER A 591 1.82 -1.99 -12.92
N LEU A 592 0.80 -2.81 -12.67
CA LEU A 592 -0.29 -2.49 -11.75
C LEU A 592 -0.17 -3.36 -10.50
N ILE A 593 -0.61 -2.84 -9.37
CA ILE A 593 -0.54 -3.56 -8.09
C ILE A 593 -1.30 -4.88 -8.14
N GLU A 594 -2.39 -5.00 -8.93
CA GLU A 594 -3.11 -6.26 -9.15
C GLU A 594 -2.31 -7.38 -9.84
N GLY A 595 -1.02 -7.14 -10.17
CA GLY A 595 -0.15 -8.14 -10.79
C GLY A 595 -0.04 -8.09 -12.31
N SER A 596 -0.65 -7.10 -12.97
CA SER A 596 -0.60 -6.96 -14.43
C SER A 596 0.60 -6.15 -14.89
N ILE A 597 1.20 -6.54 -16.03
CA ILE A 597 2.25 -5.76 -16.71
C ILE A 597 1.78 -5.43 -18.13
N TYR A 598 1.93 -4.16 -18.50
CA TYR A 598 1.53 -3.64 -19.80
C TYR A 598 2.73 -3.07 -20.58
N GLN A 599 2.68 -3.21 -21.89
CA GLN A 599 3.56 -2.57 -22.87
C GLN A 599 2.78 -1.50 -23.62
N LEU A 600 3.34 -0.33 -23.71
CA LEU A 600 2.82 0.83 -24.42
C LEU A 600 3.79 1.16 -25.57
N ARG A 601 3.36 0.98 -26.80
CA ARG A 601 4.18 1.21 -27.99
C ARG A 601 3.70 2.43 -28.74
N ILE A 602 4.62 3.36 -28.99
CA ILE A 602 4.40 4.52 -29.85
C ILE A 602 4.92 4.16 -31.25
N LYS A 603 4.01 4.02 -32.23
CA LYS A 603 4.39 3.83 -33.64
C LYS A 603 4.97 5.14 -34.17
N THR A 604 6.18 5.11 -34.68
CA THR A 604 6.72 6.21 -35.50
C THR A 604 5.93 6.30 -36.78
N GLN A 605 5.47 7.50 -37.09
CA GLN A 605 4.86 7.79 -38.41
C GLN A 605 5.88 7.64 -39.52
#